data_3e4c708116a6915903d443c8ba091f77
#
_entry.id   3e4c708116a6915903d443c8ba091f77
#
_cell.length_a   1.000
_cell.length_b   1.000
_cell.length_c   1.000
_cell.angle_alpha   90.00
_cell.angle_beta   90.00
_cell.angle_gamma   90.00
#
_symmetry.space_group_name_H-M   'P 1'
#
loop_
_entity.id
_entity.type
_entity.pdbx_description
1 polymer ?
#
loop_
_entity_poly.entity_id
_entity_poly.type
_entity_poly.pdbx_seq_one_letter_code
_entity_poly.pdbx_strand_id
1 'polypeptide(L)'
;MTRSSGILMPISSLPSPYGIGTFGKAAYQFADFLHAAGQKYWQLLPLGPTSYGDSPYQAFSTFAGNPYFIDLDTLVQEKLLTKKEIAACSWGADPRYVDYGKIYESRFTLLEKAKTRGWERDREAVAAFEAENARWLPDYALFMALKRHFGMQAWTEWPDEDARLHRSDAIARYRAELREDVELFIYLQFLFFRQWSALKSYINGLGIRIIGDIPIYVAMDSSDVWSEPENFQLDENNVPTEVSGVPPDYFSADGQLWGNPLYDYEAMQKNGFEWWIRRIGGATKLYDVIRIDHFRGFESYWAVPYGETTAKNGHWVKGPGMALVGVLTGWFHDIEFIAEDLGYPTPEVTQLLADSRLPGMKVLEFAFDSRDTSSYLPHSYGENCICYTGTHDNAPLALWRTEADKADIAFAVEYLGLNEKEGFNRGVIRGGMSSVAKLFVAQMQDWLDLGAGHRMNVPGTGCGNWTWRLLSGEADKRLAKRIHEMTRIYGRL
;
A
#
# COMPACT_ATOMS: atom_id res chain seq x y z
N MET A 1 8.85 -13.34 -13.47
CA MET A 1 7.85 -14.18 -12.71
C MET A 1 7.64 -15.51 -13.40
N THR A 2 7.53 -16.60 -12.63
CA THR A 2 7.10 -17.91 -13.10
C THR A 2 5.60 -18.09 -12.81
N ARG A 3 4.95 -19.10 -13.44
CA ARG A 3 3.55 -19.43 -13.18
C ARG A 3 3.36 -19.78 -11.71
N SER A 4 2.56 -19.00 -10.97
CA SER A 4 2.44 -19.13 -9.52
C SER A 4 1.16 -18.47 -9.00
N SER A 5 0.97 -18.50 -7.68
CA SER A 5 -0.13 -17.81 -7.01
C SER A 5 0.29 -17.11 -5.73
N GLY A 6 -0.52 -16.17 -5.27
CA GLY A 6 -0.35 -15.40 -4.06
C GLY A 6 -1.68 -15.02 -3.40
N ILE A 7 -1.56 -14.45 -2.22
CA ILE A 7 -2.70 -13.94 -1.45
C ILE A 7 -2.46 -12.47 -1.11
N LEU A 8 -3.50 -11.65 -1.31
CA LEU A 8 -3.54 -10.26 -0.86
C LEU A 8 -4.04 -10.24 0.59
N MET A 9 -3.19 -9.77 1.51
CA MET A 9 -3.50 -9.66 2.93
C MET A 9 -2.65 -8.56 3.58
N PRO A 10 -3.23 -7.43 3.97
CA PRO A 10 -2.48 -6.35 4.63
C PRO A 10 -1.91 -6.76 5.99
N ILE A 11 -0.79 -6.18 6.37
CA ILE A 11 -0.23 -6.38 7.73
C ILE A 11 -1.22 -5.89 8.80
N SER A 12 -1.86 -4.73 8.59
CA SER A 12 -2.89 -4.18 9.49
C SER A 12 -4.02 -5.15 9.79
N SER A 13 -4.35 -6.01 8.81
CA SER A 13 -5.45 -6.98 8.88
C SER A 13 -5.08 -8.31 9.56
N LEU A 14 -3.85 -8.50 9.98
CA LEU A 14 -3.45 -9.71 10.72
C LEU A 14 -4.04 -9.74 12.13
N PRO A 15 -4.29 -10.93 12.71
CA PRO A 15 -4.74 -11.05 14.09
C PRO A 15 -3.74 -10.43 15.07
N SER A 16 -4.22 -9.74 16.08
CA SER A 16 -3.38 -9.19 17.14
C SER A 16 -4.24 -8.87 18.36
N PRO A 17 -3.75 -9.08 19.58
CA PRO A 17 -4.43 -8.60 20.78
C PRO A 17 -4.33 -7.09 20.97
N TYR A 18 -3.58 -6.41 20.13
CA TYR A 18 -3.25 -4.97 20.24
C TYR A 18 -3.96 -4.13 19.17
N GLY A 19 -5.14 -4.54 18.74
CA GLY A 19 -6.08 -3.78 17.91
C GLY A 19 -5.72 -3.63 16.42
N ILE A 20 -4.47 -3.91 16.03
CA ILE A 20 -3.99 -3.88 14.64
C ILE A 20 -2.92 -4.95 14.42
N GLY A 21 -2.82 -5.49 13.23
CA GLY A 21 -1.75 -6.43 12.89
C GLY A 21 -0.35 -5.82 12.98
N THR A 22 0.64 -6.64 13.34
CA THR A 22 2.03 -6.23 13.57
C THR A 22 3.01 -7.20 12.95
N PHE A 23 4.30 -6.87 12.96
CA PHE A 23 5.40 -7.75 12.53
C PHE A 23 5.71 -8.88 13.54
N GLY A 24 4.76 -9.16 14.42
CA GLY A 24 4.89 -10.17 15.47
C GLY A 24 4.44 -11.58 15.04
N LYS A 25 4.15 -12.40 16.03
CA LYS A 25 3.84 -13.83 15.89
C LYS A 25 2.82 -14.14 14.79
N ALA A 26 1.75 -13.33 14.67
CA ALA A 26 0.72 -13.58 13.66
C ALA A 26 1.21 -13.43 12.22
N ALA A 27 2.16 -12.52 11.98
CA ALA A 27 2.77 -12.35 10.66
C ALA A 27 3.64 -13.56 10.28
N TYR A 28 4.43 -14.08 11.19
CA TYR A 28 5.20 -15.32 10.99
C TYR A 28 4.28 -16.52 10.75
N GLN A 29 3.21 -16.65 11.54
CA GLN A 29 2.22 -17.72 11.36
C GLN A 29 1.48 -17.62 10.02
N PHE A 30 1.22 -16.41 9.55
CA PHE A 30 0.60 -16.22 8.23
C PHE A 30 1.59 -16.57 7.10
N ALA A 31 2.88 -16.27 7.25
CA ALA A 31 3.91 -16.74 6.32
C ALA A 31 3.98 -18.29 6.28
N ASP A 32 3.92 -18.96 7.44
CA ASP A 32 3.84 -20.42 7.52
C ASP A 32 2.58 -20.96 6.84
N PHE A 33 1.44 -20.29 7.02
CA PHE A 33 0.18 -20.64 6.34
C PHE A 33 0.32 -20.51 4.82
N LEU A 34 0.90 -19.43 4.31
CA LEU A 34 1.14 -19.23 2.88
C LEU A 34 2.05 -20.33 2.31
N HIS A 35 3.13 -20.65 3.03
CA HIS A 35 4.03 -21.73 2.64
C HIS A 35 3.29 -23.08 2.57
N ALA A 36 2.54 -23.41 3.62
CA ALA A 36 1.73 -24.65 3.67
C ALA A 36 0.64 -24.68 2.59
N ALA A 37 0.13 -23.51 2.17
CA ALA A 37 -0.83 -23.34 1.09
C ALA A 37 -0.18 -23.36 -0.31
N GLY A 38 1.15 -23.50 -0.42
CA GLY A 38 1.88 -23.50 -1.69
C GLY A 38 1.94 -22.15 -2.38
N GLN A 39 1.70 -21.05 -1.65
CA GLN A 39 1.73 -19.71 -2.22
C GLN A 39 3.16 -19.21 -2.36
N LYS A 40 3.45 -18.52 -3.47
CA LYS A 40 4.77 -17.94 -3.75
C LYS A 40 4.82 -16.45 -3.53
N TYR A 41 3.66 -15.79 -3.37
CA TYR A 41 3.59 -14.36 -3.18
C TYR A 41 2.63 -14.00 -2.04
N TRP A 42 3.07 -13.04 -1.25
CA TRP A 42 2.24 -12.32 -0.28
C TRP A 42 2.13 -10.87 -0.75
N GLN A 43 0.94 -10.44 -1.17
CA GLN A 43 0.72 -9.04 -1.54
C GLN A 43 0.27 -8.24 -0.33
N LEU A 44 0.94 -7.12 -0.11
CA LEU A 44 0.68 -6.15 0.94
C LEU A 44 0.09 -4.86 0.36
N LEU A 45 -0.49 -4.05 1.22
CA LEU A 45 -0.73 -2.63 0.97
C LEU A 45 0.50 -1.82 1.39
N PRO A 46 0.59 -0.52 1.01
CA PRO A 46 1.71 0.33 1.42
C PRO A 46 1.96 0.28 2.92
N LEU A 47 3.23 0.22 3.32
CA LEU A 47 3.65 0.10 4.72
C LEU A 47 3.98 1.46 5.36
N GLY A 48 3.69 2.57 4.67
CA GLY A 48 3.99 3.92 5.13
C GLY A 48 3.11 4.38 6.31
N PRO A 49 3.57 5.41 7.04
CA PRO A 49 2.81 5.98 8.17
C PRO A 49 1.57 6.71 7.65
N THR A 50 0.39 6.21 8.02
CA THR A 50 -0.90 6.75 7.54
C THR A 50 -1.19 8.14 8.10
N SER A 51 -1.82 8.98 7.27
CA SER A 51 -2.32 10.29 7.64
C SER A 51 -3.83 10.23 7.98
N TYR A 52 -4.54 11.34 7.82
CA TYR A 52 -5.99 11.39 7.99
C TYR A 52 -6.72 10.38 7.11
N GLY A 53 -7.77 9.76 7.67
CA GLY A 53 -8.56 8.72 6.99
C GLY A 53 -7.92 7.34 7.01
N ASP A 54 -6.76 7.18 7.68
CA ASP A 54 -6.05 5.91 7.90
C ASP A 54 -5.67 5.17 6.61
N SER A 55 -5.76 5.85 5.45
CA SER A 55 -5.45 5.27 4.16
C SER A 55 -3.95 4.99 4.02
N PRO A 56 -3.54 3.77 3.67
CA PRO A 56 -2.15 3.46 3.38
C PRO A 56 -1.64 4.17 2.10
N TYR A 57 -2.54 4.72 1.28
CA TYR A 57 -2.20 5.47 0.07
C TYR A 57 -2.00 6.96 0.31
N GLN A 58 -2.28 7.44 1.53
CA GLN A 58 -2.04 8.82 1.98
C GLN A 58 -1.05 8.76 3.14
N ALA A 59 0.24 8.68 2.85
CA ALA A 59 1.28 8.53 3.86
C ALA A 59 2.02 9.84 4.12
N PHE A 60 2.47 10.03 5.36
CA PHE A 60 3.34 11.16 5.75
C PHE A 60 4.75 11.07 5.14
N SER A 61 5.12 9.95 4.57
CA SER A 61 6.37 9.76 3.84
C SER A 61 6.30 8.54 2.95
N THR A 62 6.90 8.61 1.77
CA THR A 62 7.07 7.48 0.85
C THR A 62 8.23 6.54 1.25
N PHE A 63 9.08 6.96 2.18
CA PHE A 63 10.25 6.21 2.65
C PHE A 63 10.07 5.59 4.03
N ALA A 64 9.31 6.24 4.89
CA ALA A 64 9.14 5.83 6.28
C ALA A 64 8.15 4.66 6.41
N GLY A 65 8.34 3.87 7.46
CA GLY A 65 7.43 2.80 7.83
C GLY A 65 6.44 3.22 8.93
N ASN A 66 5.27 2.57 8.94
CA ASN A 66 4.20 2.85 9.89
C ASN A 66 4.52 2.29 11.29
N PRO A 67 4.69 3.13 12.32
CA PRO A 67 4.99 2.68 13.68
C PRO A 67 3.91 1.76 14.28
N TYR A 68 2.70 1.75 13.72
CA TYR A 68 1.64 0.85 14.17
C TYR A 68 1.99 -0.63 13.97
N PHE A 69 2.86 -0.96 13.04
CA PHE A 69 3.26 -2.33 12.75
C PHE A 69 4.38 -2.87 13.65
N ILE A 70 5.02 -2.01 14.46
CA ILE A 70 6.02 -2.44 15.44
C ILE A 70 5.36 -3.38 16.45
N ASP A 71 5.86 -4.60 16.59
CA ASP A 71 5.30 -5.59 17.49
C ASP A 71 5.66 -5.31 18.96
N LEU A 72 4.64 -5.23 19.81
CA LEU A 72 4.81 -4.92 21.23
C LEU A 72 5.34 -6.11 22.05
N ASP A 73 5.02 -7.35 21.67
CA ASP A 73 5.54 -8.53 22.37
C ASP A 73 7.05 -8.66 22.15
N THR A 74 7.54 -8.31 20.97
CA THR A 74 8.98 -8.21 20.68
C THR A 74 9.65 -7.16 21.57
N LEU A 75 9.02 -5.98 21.75
CA LEU A 75 9.54 -4.97 22.66
C LEU A 75 9.53 -5.42 24.13
N VAL A 76 8.60 -6.26 24.54
CA VAL A 76 8.61 -6.89 25.88
C VAL A 76 9.77 -7.87 26.02
N GLN A 77 10.00 -8.73 25.03
CA GLN A 77 11.14 -9.66 25.02
C GLN A 77 12.48 -8.92 25.11
N GLU A 78 12.58 -7.80 24.44
CA GLU A 78 13.75 -6.90 24.45
C GLU A 78 13.85 -6.03 25.72
N LYS A 79 12.92 -6.15 26.67
CA LYS A 79 12.85 -5.36 27.92
C LYS A 79 12.66 -3.86 27.69
N LEU A 80 12.13 -3.47 26.54
CA LEU A 80 11.75 -2.08 26.22
C LEU A 80 10.37 -1.73 26.77
N LEU A 81 9.49 -2.73 26.90
CA LEU A 81 8.17 -2.62 27.50
C LEU A 81 7.94 -3.71 28.54
N THR A 82 6.90 -3.53 29.34
CA THR A 82 6.39 -4.57 30.24
C THR A 82 4.96 -4.96 29.83
N LYS A 83 4.58 -6.20 30.10
CA LYS A 83 3.19 -6.67 29.87
C LYS A 83 2.16 -5.81 30.61
N LYS A 84 2.53 -5.31 31.81
CA LYS A 84 1.65 -4.46 32.62
C LYS A 84 1.34 -3.12 31.94
N GLU A 85 2.33 -2.52 31.29
CA GLU A 85 2.13 -1.26 30.54
C GLU A 85 1.19 -1.46 29.35
N ILE A 86 1.38 -2.56 28.60
CA ILE A 86 0.51 -2.87 27.47
C ILE A 86 -0.92 -3.17 27.93
N ALA A 87 -1.08 -3.90 29.04
CA ALA A 87 -2.38 -4.24 29.60
C ALA A 87 -3.15 -3.02 30.16
N ALA A 88 -2.49 -1.89 30.37
CA ALA A 88 -3.11 -0.65 30.80
C ALA A 88 -3.72 0.16 29.62
N CYS A 89 -3.47 -0.26 28.38
CA CYS A 89 -3.96 0.39 27.17
C CYS A 89 -5.27 -0.20 26.66
N SER A 90 -6.03 0.58 25.91
CA SER A 90 -7.24 0.12 25.21
C SER A 90 -6.94 -0.02 23.70
N TRP A 91 -7.47 -1.09 23.09
CA TRP A 91 -7.15 -1.45 21.70
C TRP A 91 -8.39 -1.56 20.78
N GLY A 92 -9.54 -1.08 21.24
CA GLY A 92 -10.82 -1.28 20.60
C GLY A 92 -11.58 -2.49 21.17
N ALA A 93 -12.89 -2.55 20.90
CA ALA A 93 -13.78 -3.58 21.47
C ALA A 93 -13.96 -4.78 20.54
N ASP A 94 -13.91 -4.58 19.23
CA ASP A 94 -14.15 -5.62 18.24
C ASP A 94 -12.83 -6.09 17.62
N PRO A 95 -12.43 -7.36 17.80
CA PRO A 95 -11.21 -7.88 17.20
C PRO A 95 -11.26 -7.97 15.65
N ARG A 96 -12.45 -7.85 15.05
CA ARG A 96 -12.67 -7.88 13.59
C ARG A 96 -12.25 -6.57 12.91
N TYR A 97 -12.22 -5.45 13.65
CA TYR A 97 -11.96 -4.13 13.08
C TYR A 97 -10.89 -3.39 13.86
N VAL A 98 -10.10 -2.60 13.13
CA VAL A 98 -9.15 -1.65 13.72
C VAL A 98 -9.90 -0.41 14.21
N ASP A 99 -9.70 -0.04 15.47
CA ASP A 99 -10.09 1.26 16.03
C ASP A 99 -8.84 2.17 16.01
N TYR A 100 -8.66 2.91 14.92
CA TYR A 100 -7.47 3.74 14.73
C TYR A 100 -7.32 4.83 15.80
N GLY A 101 -8.43 5.37 16.32
CA GLY A 101 -8.39 6.32 17.44
C GLY A 101 -7.75 5.71 18.68
N LYS A 102 -8.14 4.49 19.07
CA LYS A 102 -7.54 3.76 20.18
C LYS A 102 -6.09 3.35 19.93
N ILE A 103 -5.77 2.98 18.69
CA ILE A 103 -4.38 2.68 18.30
C ILE A 103 -3.52 3.93 18.49
N TYR A 104 -3.94 5.08 17.97
CA TYR A 104 -3.19 6.33 18.08
C TYR A 104 -2.94 6.71 19.55
N GLU A 105 -3.99 6.75 20.38
CA GLU A 105 -3.90 7.10 21.80
C GLU A 105 -2.94 6.18 22.57
N SER A 106 -3.03 4.87 22.33
CA SER A 106 -2.33 3.87 23.14
C SER A 106 -0.90 3.60 22.65
N ARG A 107 -0.71 3.56 21.33
CA ARG A 107 0.53 3.09 20.71
C ARG A 107 1.70 4.03 20.96
N PHE A 108 1.52 5.33 20.70
CA PHE A 108 2.60 6.29 20.87
C PHE A 108 3.06 6.40 22.32
N THR A 109 2.15 6.37 23.31
CA THR A 109 2.50 6.33 24.73
C THR A 109 3.43 5.17 25.10
N LEU A 110 3.23 4.00 24.49
CA LEU A 110 4.10 2.84 24.70
C LEU A 110 5.44 2.99 23.95
N LEU A 111 5.40 3.47 22.74
CA LEU A 111 6.60 3.63 21.91
C LEU A 111 7.56 4.68 22.49
N GLU A 112 7.04 5.75 23.10
CA GLU A 112 7.85 6.72 23.87
C GLU A 112 8.60 6.06 25.04
N LYS A 113 7.93 5.19 25.77
CA LYS A 113 8.61 4.42 26.85
C LYS A 113 9.67 3.48 26.28
N ALA A 114 9.39 2.88 25.12
CA ALA A 114 10.37 2.04 24.45
C ALA A 114 11.61 2.86 24.02
N LYS A 115 11.41 4.05 23.44
CA LYS A 115 12.51 5.01 23.11
C LYS A 115 13.32 5.38 24.35
N THR A 116 12.68 5.77 25.43
CA THR A 116 13.37 6.19 26.66
C THR A 116 14.28 5.07 27.21
N ARG A 117 13.89 3.81 27.07
CA ARG A 117 14.69 2.67 27.55
C ARG A 117 15.71 2.16 26.54
N GLY A 118 15.44 2.36 25.26
CA GLY A 118 16.23 1.77 24.17
C GLY A 118 17.25 2.70 23.55
N TRP A 119 17.04 4.01 23.59
CA TRP A 119 17.84 4.99 22.85
C TRP A 119 19.35 4.85 23.12
N GLU A 120 19.75 4.94 24.39
CA GLU A 120 21.16 4.80 24.74
C GLU A 120 21.70 3.39 24.58
N ARG A 121 20.85 2.38 24.83
CA ARG A 121 21.22 0.96 24.64
C ARG A 121 21.54 0.64 23.17
N ASP A 122 20.74 1.17 22.25
CA ASP A 122 20.80 0.86 20.83
C ASP A 122 21.58 1.92 20.03
N ARG A 123 22.26 2.85 20.70
CA ARG A 123 22.86 4.06 20.14
C ARG A 123 23.72 3.82 18.90
N GLU A 124 24.60 2.83 18.94
CA GLU A 124 25.47 2.52 17.79
C GLU A 124 24.68 2.01 16.59
N ALA A 125 23.69 1.16 16.83
CA ALA A 125 22.83 0.63 15.76
C ALA A 125 21.89 1.70 15.18
N VAL A 126 21.40 2.60 16.01
CA VAL A 126 20.60 3.77 15.59
C VAL A 126 21.47 4.70 14.72
N ALA A 127 22.69 5.02 15.16
CA ALA A 127 23.59 5.88 14.38
C ALA A 127 23.95 5.27 13.01
N ALA A 128 24.14 3.95 12.95
CA ALA A 128 24.36 3.25 11.67
C ALA A 128 23.12 3.34 10.77
N PHE A 129 21.92 3.16 11.33
CA PHE A 129 20.65 3.29 10.62
C PHE A 129 20.42 4.72 10.11
N GLU A 130 20.73 5.76 10.91
CA GLU A 130 20.67 7.16 10.49
C GLU A 130 21.60 7.42 9.31
N ALA A 131 22.84 6.95 9.37
CA ALA A 131 23.82 7.12 8.30
C ALA A 131 23.35 6.44 6.99
N GLU A 132 22.78 5.25 7.08
CA GLU A 132 22.23 4.53 5.90
C GLU A 132 21.01 5.24 5.28
N ASN A 133 20.24 5.99 6.09
CA ASN A 133 19.00 6.63 5.69
C ASN A 133 19.08 8.16 5.71
N ALA A 134 20.29 8.73 5.65
CA ALA A 134 20.57 10.16 5.81
C ALA A 134 19.86 11.07 4.78
N ARG A 135 19.40 10.51 3.66
CA ARG A 135 18.73 11.26 2.59
C ARG A 135 17.26 11.59 2.86
N TRP A 136 16.61 10.90 3.79
CA TRP A 136 15.17 11.11 4.07
C TRP A 136 14.84 11.15 5.57
N LEU A 137 15.54 10.36 6.37
CA LEU A 137 15.19 10.16 7.78
C LEU A 137 15.26 11.43 8.63
N PRO A 138 16.27 12.31 8.47
CA PRO A 138 16.36 13.55 9.26
C PRO A 138 15.19 14.51 9.02
N ASP A 139 14.73 14.64 7.76
CA ASP A 139 13.63 15.53 7.41
C ASP A 139 12.28 14.90 7.77
N TYR A 140 12.10 13.59 7.58
CA TYR A 140 10.92 12.90 8.09
C TYR A 140 10.78 13.01 9.62
N ALA A 141 11.85 12.77 10.35
CA ALA A 141 11.80 12.84 11.81
C ALA A 141 11.47 14.24 12.32
N LEU A 142 12.07 15.28 11.71
CA LEU A 142 11.75 16.67 12.02
C LEU A 142 10.33 17.03 11.59
N PHE A 143 9.87 16.61 10.41
CA PHE A 143 8.49 16.80 9.95
C PHE A 143 7.49 16.27 10.97
N MET A 144 7.66 15.05 11.43
CA MET A 144 6.76 14.43 12.42
C MET A 144 6.86 15.12 13.80
N ALA A 145 8.04 15.58 14.19
CA ALA A 145 8.22 16.39 15.40
C ALA A 145 7.49 17.73 15.31
N LEU A 146 7.56 18.41 14.17
CA LEU A 146 6.82 19.65 13.88
C LEU A 146 5.31 19.39 13.81
N LYS A 147 4.86 18.32 13.15
CA LYS A 147 3.45 17.91 13.17
C LYS A 147 2.92 17.78 14.59
N ARG A 148 3.68 17.12 15.45
CA ARG A 148 3.34 16.94 16.86
C ARG A 148 3.33 18.28 17.61
N HIS A 149 4.33 19.12 17.39
CA HIS A 149 4.45 20.47 17.98
C HIS A 149 3.27 21.36 17.60
N PHE A 150 2.83 21.33 16.35
CA PHE A 150 1.69 22.09 15.82
C PHE A 150 0.36 21.34 15.88
N GLY A 151 0.19 20.35 16.79
CA GLY A 151 -1.09 19.68 17.03
C GLY A 151 -1.58 18.82 15.87
N MET A 152 -0.69 18.23 15.09
CA MET A 152 -0.96 17.41 13.91
C MET A 152 -1.61 18.15 12.74
N GLN A 153 -1.59 19.49 12.73
CA GLN A 153 -2.05 20.29 11.57
C GLN A 153 -1.24 19.95 10.32
N ALA A 154 -1.86 20.10 9.15
CA ALA A 154 -1.13 19.98 7.88
C ALA A 154 0.03 21.01 7.84
N TRP A 155 1.16 20.62 7.24
CA TRP A 155 2.33 21.53 7.22
C TRP A 155 2.02 22.86 6.51
N THR A 156 1.10 22.88 5.57
CA THR A 156 0.62 24.08 4.88
C THR A 156 -0.09 25.07 5.80
N GLU A 157 -0.54 24.63 6.98
CA GLU A 157 -1.26 25.41 7.97
C GLU A 157 -0.39 25.78 9.19
N TRP A 158 0.89 25.37 9.22
CA TRP A 158 1.75 25.73 10.34
C TRP A 158 1.89 27.25 10.46
N PRO A 159 1.83 27.80 11.68
CA PRO A 159 1.87 29.25 11.89
C PRO A 159 3.23 29.87 11.59
N ASP A 160 4.32 29.11 11.65
CA ASP A 160 5.67 29.55 11.33
C ASP A 160 5.93 29.37 9.82
N GLU A 161 5.97 30.49 9.09
CA GLU A 161 6.20 30.50 7.64
C GLU A 161 7.57 29.95 7.26
N ASP A 162 8.62 30.25 8.04
CA ASP A 162 9.96 29.76 7.77
C ASP A 162 10.05 28.24 7.92
N ALA A 163 9.28 27.67 8.86
CA ALA A 163 9.14 26.23 9.00
C ALA A 163 8.34 25.62 7.83
N ARG A 164 7.23 26.28 7.40
CA ARG A 164 6.46 25.82 6.24
C ARG A 164 7.31 25.78 4.97
N LEU A 165 8.11 26.81 4.73
CA LEU A 165 8.96 26.94 3.54
C LEU A 165 10.30 26.22 3.69
N HIS A 166 10.46 25.37 4.69
CA HIS A 166 11.66 24.56 4.92
C HIS A 166 12.95 25.39 4.93
N ARG A 167 12.91 26.63 5.48
CA ARG A 167 14.09 27.52 5.53
C ARG A 167 15.14 27.00 6.52
N SER A 168 16.40 26.97 6.12
CA SER A 168 17.51 26.34 6.86
C SER A 168 17.64 26.81 8.32
N ASP A 169 17.40 28.08 8.59
CA ASP A 169 17.51 28.63 9.95
C ASP A 169 16.38 28.12 10.86
N ALA A 170 15.15 28.03 10.32
CA ALA A 170 14.02 27.46 11.04
C ALA A 170 14.23 25.94 11.27
N ILE A 171 14.70 25.22 10.25
CA ILE A 171 15.03 23.79 10.35
C ILE A 171 16.08 23.54 11.43
N ALA A 172 17.17 24.32 11.46
CA ALA A 172 18.22 24.20 12.48
C ALA A 172 17.68 24.48 13.89
N ARG A 173 16.87 25.53 14.03
CA ARG A 173 16.24 25.92 15.30
C ARG A 173 15.31 24.80 15.81
N TYR A 174 14.35 24.38 15.01
CA TYR A 174 13.38 23.35 15.43
C TYR A 174 14.02 21.98 15.67
N ARG A 175 15.05 21.62 14.91
CA ARG A 175 15.81 20.39 15.18
C ARG A 175 16.47 20.40 16.56
N ALA A 176 16.92 21.57 17.02
CA ALA A 176 17.47 21.73 18.36
C ALA A 176 16.39 21.79 19.45
N GLU A 177 15.31 22.54 19.23
CA GLU A 177 14.20 22.70 20.17
C GLU A 177 13.39 21.41 20.37
N LEU A 178 13.13 20.66 19.28
CA LEU A 178 12.32 19.44 19.29
C LEU A 178 13.16 18.15 19.28
N ARG A 179 14.39 18.23 19.76
CA ARG A 179 15.36 17.13 19.72
C ARG A 179 14.80 15.80 20.23
N GLU A 180 14.07 15.80 21.34
CA GLU A 180 13.51 14.60 21.95
C GLU A 180 12.45 13.93 21.04
N ASP A 181 11.62 14.73 20.36
CA ASP A 181 10.64 14.22 19.40
C ASP A 181 11.30 13.74 18.09
N VAL A 182 12.33 14.44 17.62
CA VAL A 182 13.13 13.99 16.46
C VAL A 182 13.78 12.65 16.74
N GLU A 183 14.44 12.50 17.90
CA GLU A 183 15.02 11.22 18.33
C GLU A 183 13.96 10.12 18.49
N LEU A 184 12.74 10.47 18.95
CA LEU A 184 11.63 9.52 18.99
C LEU A 184 11.33 8.97 17.60
N PHE A 185 11.07 9.82 16.61
CA PHE A 185 10.70 9.36 15.27
C PHE A 185 11.84 8.62 14.56
N ILE A 186 13.09 8.99 14.78
CA ILE A 186 14.26 8.22 14.33
C ILE A 186 14.22 6.80 14.92
N TYR A 187 14.03 6.71 16.24
CA TYR A 187 14.02 5.43 16.94
C TYR A 187 12.85 4.52 16.50
N LEU A 188 11.67 5.12 16.24
CA LEU A 188 10.53 4.37 15.70
C LEU A 188 10.83 3.78 14.32
N GLN A 189 11.48 4.53 13.45
CA GLN A 189 11.90 4.01 12.15
C GLN A 189 12.95 2.90 12.30
N PHE A 190 13.93 3.07 13.17
CA PHE A 190 14.89 2.01 13.49
C PHE A 190 14.20 0.73 13.96
N LEU A 191 13.25 0.80 14.89
CA LEU A 191 12.47 -0.35 15.35
C LEU A 191 11.65 -1.00 14.23
N PHE A 192 10.99 -0.19 13.43
CA PHE A 192 10.20 -0.66 12.30
C PHE A 192 11.06 -1.46 11.31
N PHE A 193 12.13 -0.86 10.79
CA PHE A 193 12.98 -1.50 9.80
C PHE A 193 13.69 -2.73 10.34
N ARG A 194 14.10 -2.72 11.61
CA ARG A 194 14.70 -3.88 12.26
C ARG A 194 13.73 -5.06 12.31
N GLN A 195 12.49 -4.84 12.75
CA GLN A 195 11.48 -5.91 12.84
C GLN A 195 11.01 -6.35 11.45
N TRP A 196 10.83 -5.40 10.53
CA TRP A 196 10.44 -5.70 9.15
C TRP A 196 11.50 -6.54 8.44
N SER A 197 12.76 -6.16 8.51
CA SER A 197 13.86 -6.90 7.87
C SER A 197 13.95 -8.35 8.37
N ALA A 198 13.73 -8.57 9.67
CA ALA A 198 13.69 -9.91 10.24
C ALA A 198 12.51 -10.73 9.68
N LEU A 199 11.31 -10.15 9.63
CA LEU A 199 10.12 -10.79 9.07
C LEU A 199 10.27 -11.06 7.57
N LYS A 200 10.74 -10.07 6.78
CA LYS A 200 10.97 -10.22 5.34
C LYS A 200 11.97 -11.35 5.06
N SER A 201 13.07 -11.40 5.80
CA SER A 201 14.06 -12.46 5.67
C SER A 201 13.46 -13.85 5.97
N TYR A 202 12.58 -13.95 6.96
CA TYR A 202 11.87 -15.19 7.27
C TYR A 202 10.93 -15.60 6.13
N ILE A 203 10.12 -14.67 5.62
CA ILE A 203 9.20 -14.89 4.49
C ILE A 203 9.97 -15.36 3.26
N ASN A 204 11.06 -14.68 2.92
CA ASN A 204 11.90 -15.04 1.78
C ASN A 204 12.58 -16.41 1.98
N GLY A 205 12.97 -16.73 3.22
CA GLY A 205 13.51 -18.06 3.59
C GLY A 205 12.52 -19.21 3.37
N LEU A 206 11.22 -18.94 3.37
CA LEU A 206 10.16 -19.90 3.01
C LEU A 206 9.92 -19.99 1.48
N GLY A 207 10.68 -19.23 0.68
CA GLY A 207 10.52 -19.15 -0.78
C GLY A 207 9.30 -18.31 -1.21
N ILE A 208 8.82 -17.43 -0.33
CA ILE A 208 7.73 -16.49 -0.60
C ILE A 208 8.31 -15.11 -0.89
N ARG A 209 7.80 -14.43 -1.90
CA ARG A 209 8.16 -13.06 -2.26
C ARG A 209 7.05 -12.10 -1.88
N ILE A 210 7.43 -10.91 -1.47
CA ILE A 210 6.50 -9.87 -1.05
C ILE A 210 6.22 -8.94 -2.22
N ILE A 211 4.95 -8.81 -2.59
CA ILE A 211 4.49 -7.77 -3.51
C ILE A 211 4.07 -6.58 -2.66
N GLY A 212 4.79 -5.47 -2.83
CA GLY A 212 4.42 -4.19 -2.25
C GLY A 212 3.68 -3.32 -3.24
N ASP A 213 2.97 -2.35 -2.71
CA ASP A 213 2.18 -1.40 -3.48
C ASP A 213 2.72 0.01 -3.25
N ILE A 214 2.92 0.77 -4.30
CA ILE A 214 3.35 2.17 -4.21
C ILE A 214 2.34 3.04 -4.96
N PRO A 215 1.68 3.99 -4.28
CA PRO A 215 0.85 4.99 -4.95
C PRO A 215 1.70 5.78 -5.95
N ILE A 216 1.16 6.12 -7.12
CA ILE A 216 1.92 6.97 -8.06
C ILE A 216 2.22 8.33 -7.44
N TYR A 217 1.25 8.94 -6.77
CA TYR A 217 1.40 10.24 -6.10
C TYR A 217 1.79 10.08 -4.61
N VAL A 218 2.20 11.18 -4.01
CA VAL A 218 2.43 11.32 -2.58
C VAL A 218 1.40 12.26 -1.97
N ALA A 219 1.16 12.15 -0.67
CA ALA A 219 0.25 13.07 0.01
C ALA A 219 0.83 14.49 0.04
N MET A 220 -0.01 15.50 -0.12
CA MET A 220 0.42 16.90 0.07
C MET A 220 0.98 17.11 1.49
N ASP A 221 0.30 16.56 2.50
CA ASP A 221 0.76 16.59 3.89
C ASP A 221 1.76 15.46 4.15
N SER A 222 2.94 15.57 3.55
CA SER A 222 4.04 14.61 3.69
C SER A 222 5.40 15.31 3.81
N SER A 223 6.35 14.62 4.42
CA SER A 223 7.73 15.07 4.48
C SER A 223 8.36 15.18 3.09
N ASP A 224 7.90 14.37 2.15
CA ASP A 224 8.41 14.37 0.76
C ASP A 224 8.14 15.71 0.07
N VAL A 225 6.91 16.20 0.16
CA VAL A 225 6.54 17.50 -0.46
C VAL A 225 7.13 18.68 0.33
N TRP A 226 7.10 18.59 1.65
CA TRP A 226 7.61 19.65 2.53
C TRP A 226 9.12 19.86 2.39
N SER A 227 9.91 18.78 2.28
CA SER A 227 11.37 18.89 2.24
C SER A 227 11.97 19.05 0.85
N GLU A 228 11.26 18.59 -0.19
CA GLU A 228 11.73 18.62 -1.58
C GLU A 228 10.66 19.18 -2.54
N PRO A 229 10.14 20.41 -2.28
CA PRO A 229 9.03 20.99 -3.05
C PRO A 229 9.33 21.18 -4.54
N GLU A 230 10.61 21.28 -4.93
CA GLU A 230 11.08 21.43 -6.30
C GLU A 230 10.74 20.23 -7.21
N ASN A 231 10.33 19.11 -6.64
CA ASN A 231 9.89 17.95 -7.41
C ASN A 231 8.40 18.02 -7.81
N PHE A 232 7.68 19.06 -7.37
CA PHE A 232 6.24 19.16 -7.53
C PHE A 232 5.82 20.47 -8.18
N GLN A 233 4.65 20.50 -8.80
CA GLN A 233 4.06 21.70 -9.42
C GLN A 233 3.44 22.60 -8.35
N LEU A 234 4.29 23.34 -7.64
CA LEU A 234 3.92 24.26 -6.58
C LEU A 234 4.30 25.69 -6.98
N ASP A 235 3.60 26.67 -6.40
CA ASP A 235 3.98 28.09 -6.51
C ASP A 235 5.10 28.47 -5.53
N GLU A 236 5.46 29.73 -5.48
CA GLU A 236 6.51 30.29 -4.60
C GLU A 236 6.19 30.17 -3.10
N ASN A 237 4.95 29.88 -2.73
CA ASN A 237 4.48 29.65 -1.37
C ASN A 237 4.28 28.16 -1.05
N ASN A 238 4.74 27.28 -1.94
CA ASN A 238 4.54 25.84 -1.90
C ASN A 238 3.06 25.43 -1.91
N VAL A 239 2.19 26.20 -2.60
CA VAL A 239 0.79 25.87 -2.84
C VAL A 239 0.68 25.17 -4.19
N PRO A 240 -0.05 24.04 -4.29
CA PRO A 240 -0.26 23.39 -5.58
C PRO A 240 -0.94 24.31 -6.60
N THR A 241 -0.49 24.31 -7.84
CA THR A 241 -1.21 24.96 -8.94
C THR A 241 -2.34 24.10 -9.44
N GLU A 242 -2.08 22.80 -9.50
CA GLU A 242 -3.02 21.76 -9.87
C GLU A 242 -2.80 20.51 -9.02
N VAL A 243 -3.80 19.67 -8.91
CA VAL A 243 -3.78 18.42 -8.13
C VAL A 243 -4.27 17.24 -8.95
N SER A 244 -3.94 16.05 -8.50
CA SER A 244 -4.31 14.80 -9.16
C SER A 244 -5.79 14.46 -8.99
N GLY A 245 -6.32 13.76 -9.98
CA GLY A 245 -7.65 13.19 -9.94
C GLY A 245 -7.88 12.20 -11.08
N VAL A 246 -9.13 11.82 -11.24
CA VAL A 246 -9.63 11.00 -12.35
C VAL A 246 -10.85 11.71 -12.94
N PRO A 247 -11.00 11.80 -14.27
CA PRO A 247 -12.14 12.47 -14.89
C PRO A 247 -13.47 11.80 -14.53
N PRO A 248 -14.58 12.51 -14.70
CA PRO A 248 -15.91 11.91 -14.65
C PRO A 248 -16.00 10.69 -15.57
N ASP A 249 -16.61 9.63 -15.07
CA ASP A 249 -16.84 8.39 -15.78
C ASP A 249 -18.23 7.82 -15.49
N TYR A 250 -18.51 6.61 -15.95
CA TYR A 250 -19.78 5.94 -15.72
C TYR A 250 -20.04 5.65 -14.22
N PHE A 251 -18.99 5.47 -13.43
CA PHE A 251 -19.09 5.13 -11.99
C PHE A 251 -19.15 6.37 -11.11
N SER A 252 -18.57 7.50 -11.55
CA SER A 252 -18.55 8.76 -10.81
C SER A 252 -18.80 9.95 -11.72
N ALA A 253 -20.00 10.55 -11.62
CA ALA A 253 -20.38 11.73 -12.39
C ALA A 253 -19.55 12.99 -12.06
N ASP A 254 -18.88 13.01 -10.90
CA ASP A 254 -18.01 14.09 -10.45
C ASP A 254 -16.52 13.79 -10.65
N GLY A 255 -16.19 12.58 -11.14
CA GLY A 255 -14.85 12.06 -11.15
C GLY A 255 -14.36 11.77 -9.71
N GLN A 256 -13.04 11.58 -9.57
CA GLN A 256 -12.41 11.43 -8.27
C GLN A 256 -11.35 12.51 -8.10
N LEU A 257 -11.54 13.40 -7.13
CA LEU A 257 -10.54 14.38 -6.75
C LEU A 257 -9.63 13.79 -5.67
N TRP A 258 -8.41 13.40 -6.03
CA TRP A 258 -7.47 12.81 -5.08
C TRP A 258 -6.69 13.86 -4.28
N GLY A 259 -6.46 15.03 -4.89
CA GLY A 259 -5.86 16.18 -4.21
C GLY A 259 -4.36 16.08 -3.95
N ASN A 260 -3.67 15.08 -4.49
CA ASN A 260 -2.21 14.98 -4.38
C ASN A 260 -1.54 16.00 -5.29
N PRO A 261 -0.40 16.58 -4.91
CA PRO A 261 0.37 17.47 -5.78
C PRO A 261 0.90 16.71 -7.00
N LEU A 262 0.94 17.37 -8.13
CA LEU A 262 1.48 16.81 -9.37
C LEU A 262 3.00 16.97 -9.40
N TYR A 263 3.69 16.02 -10.04
CA TYR A 263 5.13 16.09 -10.21
C TYR A 263 5.54 17.09 -11.29
N ASP A 264 6.63 17.81 -11.09
CA ASP A 264 7.33 18.53 -12.16
C ASP A 264 8.25 17.54 -12.89
N TYR A 265 7.66 16.79 -13.83
CA TYR A 265 8.41 15.80 -14.61
C TYR A 265 9.48 16.42 -15.51
N GLU A 266 9.35 17.70 -15.90
CA GLU A 266 10.37 18.38 -16.68
C GLU A 266 11.62 18.69 -15.84
N ALA A 267 11.44 19.16 -14.60
CA ALA A 267 12.52 19.36 -13.66
C ALA A 267 13.19 18.01 -13.29
N MET A 268 12.38 16.99 -12.99
CA MET A 268 12.87 15.64 -12.68
C MET A 268 13.65 15.02 -13.83
N GLN A 269 13.25 15.23 -15.09
CA GLN A 269 13.96 14.69 -16.23
C GLN A 269 15.36 15.31 -16.38
N LYS A 270 15.52 16.61 -16.07
CA LYS A 270 16.81 17.30 -16.12
C LYS A 270 17.84 16.74 -15.13
N ASN A 271 17.37 16.19 -14.00
CA ASN A 271 18.24 15.53 -13.00
C ASN A 271 18.28 14.00 -13.13
N GLY A 272 17.72 13.44 -14.22
CA GLY A 272 17.70 12.00 -14.47
C GLY A 272 16.71 11.22 -13.60
N PHE A 273 15.64 11.87 -13.11
CA PHE A 273 14.63 11.28 -12.24
C PHE A 273 15.18 10.77 -10.90
N GLU A 274 16.17 11.47 -10.32
CA GLU A 274 16.86 11.07 -9.07
C GLU A 274 15.85 10.75 -7.95
N TRP A 275 14.81 11.57 -7.79
CA TRP A 275 13.80 11.36 -6.75
C TRP A 275 13.06 10.00 -6.93
N TRP A 276 12.67 9.67 -8.15
CA TRP A 276 12.04 8.39 -8.46
C TRP A 276 12.97 7.20 -8.26
N ILE A 277 14.24 7.33 -8.62
CA ILE A 277 15.26 6.31 -8.35
C ILE A 277 15.39 6.07 -6.84
N ARG A 278 15.44 7.13 -6.04
CA ARG A 278 15.49 7.01 -4.57
C ARG A 278 14.22 6.37 -4.02
N ARG A 279 13.04 6.78 -4.50
CA ARG A 279 11.75 6.22 -4.08
C ARG A 279 11.69 4.71 -4.34
N ILE A 280 11.99 4.27 -5.55
CA ILE A 280 12.02 2.84 -5.86
C ILE A 280 13.11 2.13 -5.04
N GLY A 281 14.28 2.72 -4.89
CA GLY A 281 15.35 2.18 -4.04
C GLY A 281 14.92 1.99 -2.59
N GLY A 282 14.14 2.92 -2.03
CA GLY A 282 13.49 2.76 -0.72
C GLY A 282 12.49 1.60 -0.69
N ALA A 283 11.65 1.50 -1.72
CA ALA A 283 10.65 0.43 -1.83
C ALA A 283 11.28 -0.97 -1.94
N THR A 284 12.45 -1.12 -2.57
CA THR A 284 13.15 -2.42 -2.68
C THR A 284 13.65 -2.95 -1.33
N LYS A 285 13.90 -2.06 -0.35
CA LYS A 285 14.20 -2.49 1.03
C LYS A 285 13.00 -3.16 1.68
N LEU A 286 11.79 -2.75 1.29
CA LEU A 286 10.54 -3.27 1.84
C LEU A 286 10.01 -4.47 1.06
N TYR A 287 10.10 -4.48 -0.26
CA TYR A 287 9.40 -5.40 -1.15
C TYR A 287 10.34 -6.14 -2.10
N ASP A 288 9.90 -7.28 -2.63
CA ASP A 288 10.62 -8.07 -3.63
C ASP A 288 10.05 -7.85 -5.04
N VAL A 289 8.80 -7.42 -5.11
CA VAL A 289 8.06 -7.04 -6.33
C VAL A 289 7.32 -5.75 -6.03
N ILE A 290 7.33 -4.80 -6.94
CA ILE A 290 6.70 -3.49 -6.76
C ILE A 290 5.52 -3.35 -7.72
N ARG A 291 4.29 -3.25 -7.17
CA ARG A 291 3.12 -2.82 -7.92
C ARG A 291 3.11 -1.29 -7.95
N ILE A 292 3.10 -0.73 -9.14
CA ILE A 292 2.93 0.71 -9.33
C ILE A 292 1.45 0.98 -9.54
N ASP A 293 0.84 1.60 -8.54
CA ASP A 293 -0.55 2.01 -8.58
C ASP A 293 -0.76 3.14 -9.59
N HIS A 294 -1.88 3.12 -10.30
CA HIS A 294 -2.23 4.08 -11.35
C HIS A 294 -1.13 4.30 -12.41
N PHE A 295 -0.54 3.21 -12.93
CA PHE A 295 0.56 3.24 -13.90
C PHE A 295 0.26 4.09 -15.16
N ARG A 296 -1.03 4.19 -15.55
CA ARG A 296 -1.43 5.04 -16.67
C ARG A 296 -1.01 6.50 -16.50
N GLY A 297 -0.88 6.98 -15.25
CA GLY A 297 -0.43 8.34 -14.95
C GLY A 297 0.96 8.67 -15.48
N PHE A 298 1.77 7.67 -15.80
CA PHE A 298 3.04 7.89 -16.51
C PHE A 298 2.85 8.17 -18.00
N GLU A 299 1.75 7.76 -18.59
CA GLU A 299 1.40 8.11 -19.97
C GLU A 299 0.70 9.47 -20.03
N SER A 300 -0.38 9.60 -19.27
CA SER A 300 -1.13 10.86 -19.10
C SER A 300 -1.89 10.81 -17.77
N TYR A 301 -1.97 11.95 -17.13
CA TYR A 301 -2.63 12.12 -15.85
C TYR A 301 -3.68 13.23 -15.93
N TRP A 302 -4.69 13.13 -15.06
CA TRP A 302 -5.76 14.12 -14.98
C TRP A 302 -5.38 15.19 -13.98
N ALA A 303 -5.14 16.41 -14.46
CA ALA A 303 -4.80 17.57 -13.66
C ALA A 303 -6.06 18.39 -13.39
N VAL A 304 -6.31 18.71 -12.13
CA VAL A 304 -7.47 19.49 -11.68
C VAL A 304 -6.95 20.78 -11.03
N PRO A 305 -7.46 21.97 -11.39
CA PRO A 305 -7.05 23.22 -10.76
C PRO A 305 -7.20 23.15 -9.23
N TYR A 306 -6.20 23.62 -8.51
CA TYR A 306 -6.23 23.60 -7.04
C TYR A 306 -7.39 24.46 -6.51
N GLY A 307 -8.11 23.96 -5.51
CA GLY A 307 -9.28 24.61 -4.94
C GLY A 307 -10.63 24.14 -5.50
N GLU A 308 -10.63 23.35 -6.57
CA GLU A 308 -11.84 22.69 -7.05
C GLU A 308 -12.34 21.66 -6.04
N THR A 309 -13.66 21.43 -6.02
CA THR A 309 -14.30 20.47 -5.12
C THR A 309 -14.67 19.15 -5.79
N THR A 310 -14.52 19.07 -7.12
CA THR A 310 -14.75 17.87 -7.94
C THR A 310 -13.67 17.78 -9.02
N ALA A 311 -13.57 16.65 -9.68
CA ALA A 311 -12.60 16.47 -10.75
C ALA A 311 -13.12 16.89 -12.15
N LYS A 312 -14.30 17.52 -12.25
CA LYS A 312 -14.94 17.85 -13.53
C LYS A 312 -14.15 18.80 -14.41
N ASN A 313 -13.54 19.81 -13.79
CA ASN A 313 -12.87 20.90 -14.51
C ASN A 313 -11.38 20.61 -14.78
N GLY A 314 -10.99 19.34 -14.73
CA GLY A 314 -9.63 18.94 -15.05
C GLY A 314 -9.36 18.82 -16.55
N HIS A 315 -8.11 18.50 -16.87
CA HIS A 315 -7.66 18.22 -18.22
C HIS A 315 -6.54 17.18 -18.24
N TRP A 316 -6.36 16.53 -19.39
CA TRP A 316 -5.29 15.55 -19.55
C TRP A 316 -3.94 16.24 -19.82
N VAL A 317 -2.93 15.82 -19.05
CA VAL A 317 -1.54 16.24 -19.19
C VAL A 317 -0.69 15.02 -19.54
N LYS A 318 0.22 15.18 -20.49
CA LYS A 318 1.14 14.10 -20.88
C LYS A 318 2.14 13.81 -19.76
N GLY A 319 2.29 12.54 -19.43
CA GLY A 319 3.29 12.07 -18.44
C GLY A 319 4.66 11.82 -19.07
N PRO A 320 5.64 11.39 -18.26
CA PRO A 320 7.02 11.17 -18.70
C PRO A 320 7.21 9.91 -19.58
N GLY A 321 6.23 9.02 -19.61
CA GLY A 321 6.25 7.80 -20.42
C GLY A 321 7.49 6.93 -20.21
N MET A 322 8.00 6.41 -21.32
CA MET A 322 9.21 5.58 -21.31
C MET A 322 10.48 6.30 -20.86
N ALA A 323 10.50 7.64 -20.84
CA ALA A 323 11.64 8.38 -20.29
C ALA A 323 11.87 8.06 -18.80
N LEU A 324 10.80 7.97 -18.02
CA LEU A 324 10.88 7.55 -16.61
C LEU A 324 10.91 6.02 -16.47
N VAL A 325 9.95 5.32 -17.10
CA VAL A 325 9.82 3.86 -16.94
C VAL A 325 11.10 3.13 -17.38
N GLY A 326 11.74 3.59 -18.46
CA GLY A 326 13.02 3.04 -18.92
C GLY A 326 14.17 3.27 -17.93
N VAL A 327 14.19 4.42 -17.25
CA VAL A 327 15.16 4.67 -16.17
C VAL A 327 14.92 3.72 -15.01
N LEU A 328 13.69 3.59 -14.52
CA LEU A 328 13.38 2.72 -13.38
C LEU A 328 13.69 1.25 -13.66
N THR A 329 13.25 0.74 -14.81
CA THR A 329 13.51 -0.66 -15.18
C THR A 329 14.99 -0.94 -15.49
N GLY A 330 15.74 0.07 -15.94
CA GLY A 330 17.18 -0.01 -16.17
C GLY A 330 17.98 -0.01 -14.86
N TRP A 331 17.64 0.85 -13.91
CA TRP A 331 18.29 0.90 -12.60
C TRP A 331 17.99 -0.33 -11.73
N PHE A 332 16.76 -0.83 -11.80
CA PHE A 332 16.25 -1.92 -10.94
C PHE A 332 15.95 -3.17 -11.76
N HIS A 333 16.89 -3.58 -12.64
CA HIS A 333 16.72 -4.72 -13.53
C HIS A 333 16.50 -6.06 -12.81
N ASP A 334 16.90 -6.18 -11.54
CA ASP A 334 16.67 -7.37 -10.69
C ASP A 334 15.33 -7.33 -9.94
N ILE A 335 14.59 -6.21 -10.02
CA ILE A 335 13.30 -6.04 -9.38
C ILE A 335 12.19 -6.30 -10.40
N GLU A 336 11.20 -7.06 -10.00
CA GLU A 336 9.99 -7.25 -10.80
C GLU A 336 8.99 -6.14 -10.48
N PHE A 337 8.43 -5.55 -11.54
CA PHE A 337 7.35 -4.55 -11.43
C PHE A 337 6.03 -5.13 -11.92
N ILE A 338 4.92 -4.63 -11.38
CA ILE A 338 3.55 -4.85 -11.86
C ILE A 338 2.98 -3.46 -12.15
N ALA A 339 2.43 -3.28 -13.35
CA ALA A 339 1.74 -2.06 -13.72
C ALA A 339 0.24 -2.20 -13.43
N GLU A 340 -0.31 -1.30 -12.61
CA GLU A 340 -1.76 -1.21 -12.47
C GLU A 340 -2.30 -0.39 -13.65
N ASP A 341 -2.89 -1.10 -14.62
CA ASP A 341 -3.45 -0.59 -15.87
C ASP A 341 -4.98 -0.68 -15.91
N LEU A 342 -5.63 -0.64 -14.75
CA LEU A 342 -7.08 -0.73 -14.62
C LEU A 342 -7.77 0.55 -15.13
N GLY A 343 -9.06 0.44 -15.45
CA GLY A 343 -9.86 1.53 -15.99
C GLY A 343 -9.94 1.51 -17.52
N TYR A 344 -10.08 2.67 -18.15
CA TYR A 344 -10.18 2.80 -19.61
C TYR A 344 -8.79 2.85 -20.27
N PRO A 345 -8.32 1.75 -20.88
CA PRO A 345 -7.07 1.76 -21.61
C PRO A 345 -7.22 2.56 -22.91
N THR A 346 -6.44 3.62 -23.05
CA THR A 346 -6.26 4.26 -24.36
C THR A 346 -5.19 3.51 -25.18
N PRO A 347 -5.15 3.67 -26.51
CA PRO A 347 -4.09 3.08 -27.33
C PRO A 347 -2.68 3.42 -26.82
N GLU A 348 -2.50 4.65 -26.34
CA GLU A 348 -1.21 5.18 -25.86
C GLU A 348 -0.80 4.50 -24.54
N VAL A 349 -1.73 4.27 -23.61
CA VAL A 349 -1.50 3.52 -22.35
C VAL A 349 -1.15 2.08 -22.67
N THR A 350 -1.88 1.47 -23.60
CA THR A 350 -1.61 0.10 -24.07
C THR A 350 -0.21 -0.02 -24.68
N GLN A 351 0.18 0.99 -25.48
CA GLN A 351 1.51 1.06 -26.07
C GLN A 351 2.61 1.22 -25.02
N LEU A 352 2.43 2.12 -24.04
CA LEU A 352 3.37 2.30 -22.93
C LEU A 352 3.58 0.99 -22.16
N LEU A 353 2.48 0.28 -21.86
CA LEU A 353 2.56 -1.01 -21.19
C LEU A 353 3.34 -2.04 -22.03
N ALA A 354 3.06 -2.11 -23.33
CA ALA A 354 3.76 -3.00 -24.25
C ALA A 354 5.26 -2.68 -24.34
N ASP A 355 5.61 -1.40 -24.48
CA ASP A 355 7.00 -0.93 -24.59
C ASP A 355 7.78 -1.18 -23.28
N SER A 356 7.12 -1.01 -22.14
CA SER A 356 7.69 -1.28 -20.81
C SER A 356 7.94 -2.77 -20.54
N ARG A 357 7.22 -3.66 -21.23
CA ARG A 357 7.18 -5.11 -20.99
C ARG A 357 6.74 -5.51 -19.58
N LEU A 358 6.19 -4.59 -18.82
CA LEU A 358 5.67 -4.88 -17.48
C LEU A 358 4.37 -5.69 -17.59
N PRO A 359 4.11 -6.62 -16.66
CA PRO A 359 2.81 -7.27 -16.59
C PRO A 359 1.74 -6.28 -16.10
N GLY A 360 0.64 -6.19 -16.83
CA GLY A 360 -0.58 -5.51 -16.42
C GLY A 360 -1.47 -6.39 -15.56
N MET A 361 -2.58 -5.82 -15.09
CA MET A 361 -3.53 -6.49 -14.20
C MET A 361 -4.80 -6.90 -14.92
N LYS A 362 -5.38 -8.00 -14.49
CA LYS A 362 -6.68 -8.51 -14.94
C LYS A 362 -7.52 -8.86 -13.72
N VAL A 363 -8.64 -8.16 -13.53
CA VAL A 363 -9.54 -8.33 -12.38
C VAL A 363 -10.79 -9.06 -12.83
N LEU A 364 -11.08 -10.21 -12.20
CA LEU A 364 -12.23 -11.05 -12.59
C LEU A 364 -13.58 -10.37 -12.36
N GLU A 365 -13.70 -9.56 -11.31
CA GLU A 365 -14.94 -8.79 -11.09
C GLU A 365 -15.28 -7.81 -12.23
N PHE A 366 -14.29 -7.39 -13.01
CA PHE A 366 -14.49 -6.55 -14.19
C PHE A 366 -14.67 -7.35 -15.49
N ALA A 367 -14.53 -8.68 -15.43
CA ALA A 367 -14.58 -9.53 -16.61
C ALA A 367 -16.02 -9.81 -17.09
N PHE A 368 -16.99 -9.79 -16.19
CA PHE A 368 -18.32 -10.31 -16.44
C PHE A 368 -19.37 -9.21 -16.67
N ASP A 369 -19.03 -8.21 -17.51
CA ASP A 369 -20.03 -7.27 -18.03
C ASP A 369 -20.86 -7.96 -19.11
N SER A 370 -22.13 -8.18 -18.84
CA SER A 370 -23.07 -8.84 -19.78
C SER A 370 -23.42 -7.99 -21.01
N ARG A 371 -23.01 -6.73 -21.01
CA ARG A 371 -23.34 -5.74 -22.07
C ARG A 371 -22.24 -5.61 -23.10
N ASP A 372 -21.01 -6.03 -22.79
CA ASP A 372 -19.86 -5.83 -23.67
C ASP A 372 -18.83 -6.96 -23.54
N THR A 373 -17.99 -7.11 -24.58
CA THR A 373 -16.89 -8.05 -24.58
C THR A 373 -15.69 -7.49 -23.82
N SER A 374 -15.45 -8.04 -22.61
CA SER A 374 -14.38 -7.58 -21.74
C SER A 374 -13.03 -8.20 -22.10
N SER A 375 -11.97 -7.37 -22.16
CA SER A 375 -10.58 -7.84 -22.24
C SER A 375 -10.09 -8.49 -20.93
N TYR A 376 -10.91 -8.47 -19.89
CA TYR A 376 -10.67 -9.13 -18.61
C TYR A 376 -11.18 -10.57 -18.54
N LEU A 377 -11.81 -11.10 -19.59
CA LEU A 377 -12.22 -12.50 -19.65
C LEU A 377 -10.98 -13.41 -19.77
N PRO A 378 -10.88 -14.48 -18.96
CA PRO A 378 -9.69 -15.34 -18.89
C PRO A 378 -9.19 -15.91 -20.22
N HIS A 379 -10.08 -16.15 -21.20
CA HIS A 379 -9.68 -16.65 -22.51
C HIS A 379 -8.95 -15.62 -23.39
N SER A 380 -9.07 -14.33 -23.06
CA SER A 380 -8.44 -13.22 -23.81
C SER A 380 -7.05 -12.84 -23.26
N TYR A 381 -6.58 -13.47 -22.18
CA TYR A 381 -5.31 -13.11 -21.54
C TYR A 381 -4.10 -13.48 -22.40
N GLY A 382 -3.09 -12.58 -22.39
CA GLY A 382 -1.72 -12.99 -22.65
C GLY A 382 -1.07 -13.53 -21.37
N GLU A 383 0.03 -14.25 -21.51
CA GLU A 383 0.73 -14.80 -20.34
C GLU A 383 1.30 -13.71 -19.42
N ASN A 384 1.76 -12.58 -19.99
CA ASN A 384 2.40 -11.50 -19.23
C ASN A 384 1.39 -10.61 -18.52
N CYS A 385 0.57 -11.19 -17.65
CA CYS A 385 -0.37 -10.45 -16.80
C CYS A 385 -0.51 -11.10 -15.42
N ILE A 386 -1.09 -10.35 -14.49
CA ILE A 386 -1.47 -10.81 -13.16
C ILE A 386 -3.00 -10.88 -13.12
N CYS A 387 -3.56 -12.05 -12.82
CA CYS A 387 -5.00 -12.24 -12.65
C CYS A 387 -5.36 -12.09 -11.17
N TYR A 388 -6.33 -11.24 -10.88
CA TYR A 388 -6.90 -11.05 -9.54
C TYR A 388 -8.36 -11.51 -9.49
N THR A 389 -8.82 -12.00 -8.34
CA THR A 389 -10.27 -12.06 -8.06
C THR A 389 -10.85 -10.67 -7.99
N GLY A 390 -10.33 -9.86 -7.11
CA GLY A 390 -10.50 -8.44 -6.90
C GLY A 390 -9.27 -7.88 -6.22
N THR A 391 -9.10 -6.56 -6.23
CA THR A 391 -8.07 -5.82 -5.48
C THR A 391 -8.59 -5.41 -4.10
N HIS A 392 -7.81 -4.64 -3.34
CA HIS A 392 -8.26 -4.05 -2.08
C HIS A 392 -9.43 -3.05 -2.25
N ASP A 393 -9.64 -2.53 -3.45
CA ASP A 393 -10.73 -1.60 -3.80
C ASP A 393 -12.03 -2.31 -4.21
N ASN A 394 -11.94 -3.58 -4.53
CA ASN A 394 -13.07 -4.39 -4.89
C ASN A 394 -13.80 -4.97 -3.65
N ALA A 395 -15.05 -5.33 -3.83
CA ALA A 395 -15.78 -6.13 -2.86
C ALA A 395 -15.15 -7.53 -2.74
N PRO A 396 -15.19 -8.21 -1.60
CA PRO A 396 -14.98 -9.66 -1.60
C PRO A 396 -16.01 -10.37 -2.50
N LEU A 397 -15.63 -11.46 -3.15
CA LEU A 397 -16.49 -12.19 -4.13
C LEU A 397 -17.89 -12.51 -3.62
N ALA A 398 -18.01 -12.88 -2.34
CA ALA A 398 -19.32 -13.19 -1.73
C ALA A 398 -20.21 -11.93 -1.63
N LEU A 399 -19.63 -10.74 -1.45
CA LEU A 399 -20.34 -9.47 -1.48
C LEU A 399 -20.64 -9.04 -2.92
N TRP A 400 -19.66 -9.11 -3.81
CA TRP A 400 -19.82 -8.82 -5.25
C TRP A 400 -20.98 -9.61 -5.86
N ARG A 401 -21.10 -10.88 -5.54
CA ARG A 401 -22.23 -11.73 -5.96
C ARG A 401 -23.60 -11.14 -5.64
N THR A 402 -23.70 -10.35 -4.58
CA THR A 402 -24.97 -9.75 -4.12
C THR A 402 -25.19 -8.31 -4.58
N GLU A 403 -24.10 -7.60 -4.90
CA GLU A 403 -24.12 -6.19 -5.30
C GLU A 403 -24.12 -5.98 -6.82
N ALA A 404 -23.47 -6.90 -7.57
CA ALA A 404 -23.37 -6.81 -9.03
C ALA A 404 -24.72 -7.08 -9.70
N ASP A 405 -24.85 -6.61 -10.95
CA ASP A 405 -26.04 -6.88 -11.76
C ASP A 405 -26.30 -8.39 -11.89
N LYS A 406 -27.55 -8.79 -11.82
CA LYS A 406 -27.95 -10.18 -11.93
C LYS A 406 -27.56 -10.82 -13.27
N ALA A 407 -27.55 -10.05 -14.35
CA ALA A 407 -27.13 -10.52 -15.66
C ALA A 407 -25.62 -10.78 -15.69
N ASP A 408 -24.82 -9.94 -15.03
CA ASP A 408 -23.37 -10.12 -14.92
C ASP A 408 -23.02 -11.36 -14.09
N ILE A 409 -23.74 -11.58 -12.98
CA ILE A 409 -23.59 -12.79 -12.18
C ILE A 409 -24.00 -14.04 -12.97
N ALA A 410 -25.10 -13.97 -13.73
CA ALA A 410 -25.53 -15.09 -14.58
C ALA A 410 -24.49 -15.41 -15.66
N PHE A 411 -23.90 -14.38 -16.26
CA PHE A 411 -22.81 -14.53 -17.22
C PHE A 411 -21.56 -15.17 -16.58
N ALA A 412 -21.17 -14.74 -15.40
CA ALA A 412 -20.07 -15.35 -14.66
C ALA A 412 -20.32 -16.83 -14.34
N VAL A 413 -21.56 -17.17 -13.93
CA VAL A 413 -21.97 -18.55 -13.65
C VAL A 413 -21.86 -19.42 -14.90
N GLU A 414 -22.38 -18.97 -16.03
CA GLU A 414 -22.33 -19.70 -17.30
C GLU A 414 -20.90 -19.83 -17.81
N TYR A 415 -20.15 -18.72 -17.88
CA TYR A 415 -18.80 -18.69 -18.42
C TYR A 415 -17.83 -19.57 -17.64
N LEU A 416 -17.88 -19.52 -16.31
CA LEU A 416 -16.98 -20.29 -15.44
C LEU A 416 -17.52 -21.70 -15.11
N GLY A 417 -18.74 -22.04 -15.51
CA GLY A 417 -19.38 -23.29 -15.16
C GLY A 417 -19.56 -23.46 -13.65
N LEU A 418 -19.98 -22.38 -12.96
CA LEU A 418 -20.14 -22.40 -11.51
C LEU A 418 -21.31 -23.29 -11.11
N ASN A 419 -21.18 -23.96 -9.96
CA ASN A 419 -22.21 -24.83 -9.43
C ASN A 419 -22.24 -24.82 -7.89
N GLU A 420 -23.39 -25.19 -7.30
CA GLU A 420 -23.57 -25.15 -5.85
C GLU A 420 -22.65 -26.10 -5.08
N LYS A 421 -22.26 -27.22 -5.65
CA LYS A 421 -21.37 -28.21 -5.00
C LYS A 421 -19.96 -27.65 -4.79
N GLU A 422 -19.46 -26.88 -5.74
CA GLU A 422 -18.16 -26.22 -5.65
C GLU A 422 -18.24 -24.96 -4.78
N GLY A 423 -19.31 -24.22 -4.89
CA GLY A 423 -19.50 -22.89 -4.31
C GLY A 423 -19.00 -21.77 -5.23
N PHE A 424 -19.62 -20.59 -5.09
CA PHE A 424 -19.38 -19.45 -5.99
C PHE A 424 -17.92 -18.96 -5.93
N ASN A 425 -17.42 -18.56 -4.76
CA ASN A 425 -16.07 -18.01 -4.62
C ASN A 425 -15.02 -19.00 -5.10
N ARG A 426 -15.12 -20.25 -4.71
CA ARG A 426 -14.17 -21.28 -5.13
C ARG A 426 -14.16 -21.47 -6.64
N GLY A 427 -15.32 -21.43 -7.30
CA GLY A 427 -15.43 -21.54 -8.74
C GLY A 427 -14.80 -20.35 -9.47
N VAL A 428 -14.99 -19.12 -8.97
CA VAL A 428 -14.35 -17.92 -9.52
C VAL A 428 -12.83 -17.99 -9.34
N ILE A 429 -12.35 -18.35 -8.14
CA ILE A 429 -10.92 -18.56 -7.88
C ILE A 429 -10.34 -19.63 -8.82
N ARG A 430 -11.04 -20.76 -9.03
CA ARG A 430 -10.65 -21.79 -9.97
C ARG A 430 -10.52 -21.23 -11.40
N GLY A 431 -11.48 -20.41 -11.82
CA GLY A 431 -11.42 -19.73 -13.11
C GLY A 431 -10.15 -18.92 -13.29
N GLY A 432 -9.80 -18.09 -12.32
CA GLY A 432 -8.55 -17.32 -12.33
C GLY A 432 -7.28 -18.20 -12.27
N MET A 433 -7.28 -19.21 -11.41
CA MET A 433 -6.18 -20.18 -11.30
C MET A 433 -5.93 -20.94 -12.61
N SER A 434 -6.98 -21.23 -13.39
CA SER A 434 -6.89 -21.95 -14.65
C SER A 434 -6.39 -21.09 -15.82
N SER A 435 -6.44 -19.76 -15.70
CA SER A 435 -6.00 -18.82 -16.74
C SER A 435 -4.50 -18.98 -17.09
N VAL A 436 -4.10 -18.43 -18.22
CA VAL A 436 -2.68 -18.41 -18.67
C VAL A 436 -1.83 -17.35 -17.96
N ALA A 437 -2.44 -16.47 -17.13
CA ALA A 437 -1.72 -15.45 -16.39
C ALA A 437 -0.54 -16.03 -15.60
N LYS A 438 0.61 -15.38 -15.65
CA LYS A 438 1.82 -15.79 -14.90
C LYS A 438 1.57 -15.88 -13.41
N LEU A 439 0.89 -14.89 -12.85
CA LEU A 439 0.56 -14.86 -11.44
C LEU A 439 -0.97 -14.76 -11.27
N PHE A 440 -1.48 -15.46 -10.26
CA PHE A 440 -2.85 -15.32 -9.77
C PHE A 440 -2.82 -14.87 -8.32
N VAL A 441 -3.59 -13.84 -7.98
CA VAL A 441 -3.71 -13.33 -6.61
C VAL A 441 -5.20 -13.25 -6.23
N ALA A 442 -5.53 -13.76 -5.04
CA ALA A 442 -6.88 -13.61 -4.47
C ALA A 442 -6.80 -12.89 -3.12
N GLN A 443 -7.85 -12.14 -2.79
CA GLN A 443 -8.02 -11.60 -1.46
C GLN A 443 -8.19 -12.74 -0.44
N MET A 444 -7.65 -12.57 0.77
CA MET A 444 -7.84 -13.57 1.84
C MET A 444 -9.32 -13.79 2.16
N GLN A 445 -10.13 -12.74 2.08
CA GLN A 445 -11.57 -12.78 2.27
C GLN A 445 -12.28 -13.75 1.31
N ASP A 446 -11.80 -13.84 0.06
CA ASP A 446 -12.39 -14.72 -0.96
C ASP A 446 -12.15 -16.20 -0.62
N TRP A 447 -10.96 -16.52 -0.11
CA TRP A 447 -10.63 -17.88 0.35
C TRP A 447 -11.44 -18.31 1.58
N LEU A 448 -11.93 -17.34 2.36
CA LEU A 448 -12.72 -17.54 3.57
C LEU A 448 -14.23 -17.44 3.34
N ASP A 449 -14.68 -17.19 2.10
CA ASP A 449 -16.08 -16.96 1.75
C ASP A 449 -16.73 -15.81 2.56
N LEU A 450 -15.94 -14.75 2.88
CA LEU A 450 -16.42 -13.59 3.63
C LEU A 450 -17.11 -12.59 2.68
N GLY A 451 -18.25 -12.04 3.13
CA GLY A 451 -19.06 -11.09 2.35
C GLY A 451 -19.18 -9.72 3.02
N ALA A 452 -20.40 -9.29 3.27
CA ALA A 452 -20.70 -7.98 3.88
C ALA A 452 -19.90 -7.73 5.17
N GLY A 453 -19.42 -6.50 5.34
CA GLY A 453 -18.61 -6.10 6.49
C GLY A 453 -17.12 -6.49 6.42
N HIS A 454 -16.68 -7.16 5.34
CA HIS A 454 -15.30 -7.64 5.23
C HIS A 454 -14.51 -6.96 4.10
N ARG A 455 -15.02 -5.88 3.54
CA ARG A 455 -14.34 -5.10 2.51
C ARG A 455 -13.17 -4.32 3.11
N MET A 456 -12.05 -4.20 2.36
CA MET A 456 -10.90 -3.42 2.78
C MET A 456 -11.12 -1.93 2.56
N ASN A 457 -11.58 -1.56 1.36
CA ASN A 457 -11.80 -0.19 0.96
C ASN A 457 -13.08 -0.03 0.13
N VAL A 458 -13.74 1.10 0.28
CA VAL A 458 -14.80 1.59 -0.62
C VAL A 458 -14.30 2.87 -1.26
N PRO A 459 -13.85 2.84 -2.52
CA PRO A 459 -13.32 4.03 -3.20
C PRO A 459 -14.29 5.20 -3.14
N GLY A 460 -13.75 6.42 -3.00
CA GLY A 460 -14.55 7.64 -2.91
C GLY A 460 -15.22 7.90 -1.56
N THR A 461 -14.95 7.07 -0.54
CA THR A 461 -15.45 7.31 0.83
C THR A 461 -14.31 7.66 1.78
N GLY A 462 -14.55 8.62 2.70
CA GLY A 462 -13.51 9.15 3.60
C GLY A 462 -13.44 8.46 4.97
N CYS A 463 -14.27 7.44 5.25
CA CYS A 463 -14.29 6.78 6.56
C CYS A 463 -14.77 5.32 6.47
N GLY A 464 -14.44 4.53 7.49
CA GLY A 464 -14.85 3.13 7.59
C GLY A 464 -13.99 2.15 6.78
N ASN A 465 -12.97 2.63 6.08
CA ASN A 465 -12.04 1.84 5.28
C ASN A 465 -10.85 1.34 6.10
N TRP A 466 -10.12 0.37 5.59
CA TRP A 466 -8.85 -0.15 6.09
C TRP A 466 -8.93 -0.79 7.49
N THR A 467 -10.15 -1.07 7.97
CA THR A 467 -10.40 -1.52 9.34
C THR A 467 -10.50 -3.04 9.48
N TRP A 468 -10.83 -3.75 8.40
CA TRP A 468 -11.07 -5.20 8.45
C TRP A 468 -9.85 -5.98 8.93
N ARG A 469 -10.08 -7.01 9.76
CA ARG A 469 -9.05 -7.91 10.28
C ARG A 469 -9.49 -9.37 10.24
N LEU A 470 -8.50 -10.24 9.98
CA LEU A 470 -8.59 -11.68 10.15
C LEU A 470 -8.68 -12.03 11.64
N LEU A 471 -9.53 -12.96 12.02
CA LEU A 471 -9.56 -13.49 13.38
C LEU A 471 -8.58 -14.64 13.53
N SER A 472 -8.12 -14.83 14.80
CA SER A 472 -7.24 -15.94 15.12
C SER A 472 -7.90 -17.28 14.80
N GLY A 473 -7.19 -18.13 14.06
CA GLY A 473 -7.65 -19.48 13.69
C GLY A 473 -8.41 -19.56 12.37
N GLU A 474 -8.77 -18.44 11.72
CA GLU A 474 -9.44 -18.47 10.39
C GLU A 474 -8.47 -18.97 9.28
N ALA A 475 -7.20 -18.59 9.32
CA ALA A 475 -6.15 -19.13 8.45
C ALA A 475 -5.65 -20.48 9.01
N ASP A 476 -6.48 -21.50 8.98
CA ASP A 476 -6.19 -22.81 9.55
C ASP A 476 -5.49 -23.78 8.58
N LYS A 477 -4.99 -24.89 9.10
CA LYS A 477 -4.32 -25.93 8.31
C LYS A 477 -5.24 -26.58 7.27
N ARG A 478 -6.55 -26.62 7.50
CA ARG A 478 -7.52 -27.20 6.59
C ARG A 478 -7.71 -26.28 5.38
N LEU A 479 -7.78 -24.98 5.62
CA LEU A 479 -7.81 -23.98 4.55
C LEU A 479 -6.50 -24.04 3.74
N ALA A 480 -5.34 -24.04 4.41
CA ALA A 480 -4.05 -24.16 3.72
C ALA A 480 -3.99 -25.39 2.79
N LYS A 481 -4.44 -26.56 3.26
CA LYS A 481 -4.51 -27.77 2.44
C LYS A 481 -5.42 -27.62 1.22
N ARG A 482 -6.59 -26.99 1.37
CA ARG A 482 -7.53 -26.76 0.25
C ARG A 482 -6.89 -25.83 -0.81
N ILE A 483 -6.22 -24.78 -0.37
CA ILE A 483 -5.54 -23.83 -1.27
C ILE A 483 -4.39 -24.54 -1.98
N HIS A 484 -3.56 -25.26 -1.24
CA HIS A 484 -2.43 -26.03 -1.79
C HIS A 484 -2.87 -27.01 -2.88
N GLU A 485 -3.96 -27.74 -2.65
CA GLU A 485 -4.48 -28.71 -3.63
C GLU A 485 -4.91 -28.03 -4.93
N MET A 486 -5.61 -26.89 -4.85
CA MET A 486 -5.99 -26.12 -6.02
C MET A 486 -4.75 -25.55 -6.74
N THR A 487 -3.79 -24.98 -5.98
CA THR A 487 -2.52 -24.46 -6.49
C THR A 487 -1.76 -25.54 -7.28
N ARG A 488 -1.70 -26.78 -6.73
CA ARG A 488 -1.06 -27.93 -7.39
C ARG A 488 -1.77 -28.35 -8.68
N ILE A 489 -3.12 -28.44 -8.65
CA ILE A 489 -3.92 -28.87 -9.82
C ILE A 489 -3.67 -27.95 -11.01
N TYR A 490 -3.55 -26.64 -10.77
CA TYR A 490 -3.37 -25.65 -11.84
C TYR A 490 -1.90 -25.29 -12.11
N GLY A 491 -0.93 -26.08 -11.57
CA GLY A 491 0.49 -25.93 -11.86
C GLY A 491 1.06 -24.58 -11.38
N ARG A 492 0.68 -24.14 -10.18
CA ARG A 492 1.09 -22.85 -9.60
C ARG A 492 1.91 -22.98 -8.29
N LEU A 493 2.40 -24.20 -7.99
CA LEU A 493 3.30 -24.46 -6.84
C LEU A 493 4.70 -23.90 -7.03
#